data_98cd65235912d5c5d787a1513001ed1c
#
_entry.id   98cd65235912d5c5d787a1513001ed1c
#
_cell.length_a   1.000
_cell.length_b   1.000
_cell.length_c   1.000
_cell.angle_alpha   90.00
_cell.angle_beta   90.00
_cell.angle_gamma   90.00
#
_symmetry.space_group_name_H-M   'P 1'
#
loop_
_entity.id
_entity.type
_entity.pdbx_description
1 polymer ?
#
loop_
_entity_poly.entity_id
_entity_poly.type
_entity_poly.pdbx_seq_one_letter_code
_entity_poly.pdbx_strand_id
1 'polypeptide(L)'
;MQEIVNRVYIETLYPGVTLGAISREHGLILVDSPFRQDDTRSWRASLLNLSGGVARILVQMDAHIDRSMGAKAMECTILSHVEAANVFQNRPASIKAQTVDAGAEWENYNGLGSIRWGTPHITFSDHMFLHWDESPIKLEYRPGIADGSIWVDLPEEKVLFLGDAVVSKQSPFLSDAALPLWIEHLKGLFAKDYQEYFLVSGRDGLVTLEDVHNQIDLLVDIHEKIQELADNNATLESVGKLVPDLMKKLVNIPAKQYELNEKRLSYGLQMYYAHHFMDKPTKKEVN
;
A
#
# COMPACT_ATOMS: atom_id res chain seq x y z
N MET A 1 -5.43 -17.27 -8.75
CA MET A 1 -6.22 -16.09 -9.17
C MET A 1 -7.69 -16.39 -8.94
N GLN A 2 -8.41 -15.47 -8.31
CA GLN A 2 -9.83 -15.57 -7.96
C GLN A 2 -10.60 -14.45 -8.67
N GLU A 3 -11.71 -14.78 -9.35
CA GLU A 3 -12.67 -13.80 -9.83
C GLU A 3 -13.61 -13.41 -8.69
N ILE A 4 -13.65 -12.10 -8.34
CA ILE A 4 -14.47 -11.58 -7.22
C ILE A 4 -15.81 -11.03 -7.69
N VAL A 5 -15.81 -10.41 -8.86
CA VAL A 5 -17.00 -10.04 -9.66
C VAL A 5 -16.65 -10.24 -11.13
N ASN A 6 -17.64 -10.14 -12.01
CA ASN A 6 -17.44 -10.34 -13.45
C ASN A 6 -16.25 -9.54 -13.99
N ARG A 7 -15.24 -10.23 -14.55
CA ARG A 7 -14.04 -9.65 -15.18
C ARG A 7 -13.11 -8.88 -14.22
N VAL A 8 -13.29 -9.00 -12.90
CA VAL A 8 -12.40 -8.43 -11.89
C VAL A 8 -11.80 -9.54 -11.03
N TYR A 9 -10.51 -9.65 -11.03
CA TYR A 9 -9.74 -10.74 -10.44
C TYR A 9 -8.75 -10.21 -9.41
N ILE A 10 -8.53 -11.01 -8.36
CA ILE A 10 -7.44 -10.79 -7.39
C ILE A 10 -6.54 -12.01 -7.30
N GLU A 11 -5.28 -11.80 -6.90
CA GLU A 11 -4.32 -12.85 -6.62
C GLU A 11 -3.56 -12.55 -5.33
N THR A 12 -3.58 -13.50 -4.40
CA THR A 12 -3.01 -13.37 -3.05
C THR A 12 -1.90 -14.38 -2.74
N LEU A 13 -1.45 -15.14 -3.73
CA LEU A 13 -0.42 -16.18 -3.56
C LEU A 13 0.99 -15.60 -3.42
N TYR A 14 1.21 -14.38 -3.91
CA TYR A 14 2.53 -13.76 -3.89
C TYR A 14 2.76 -13.03 -2.56
N PRO A 15 3.96 -13.18 -1.96
CA PRO A 15 4.24 -12.57 -0.68
C PRO A 15 4.19 -11.04 -0.74
N GLY A 16 3.64 -10.44 0.31
CA GLY A 16 3.64 -8.99 0.53
C GLY A 16 2.70 -8.17 -0.34
N VAL A 17 1.91 -8.79 -1.23
CA VAL A 17 1.02 -8.04 -2.14
C VAL A 17 -0.23 -8.81 -2.53
N THR A 18 -1.36 -8.13 -2.61
CA THR A 18 -2.54 -8.56 -3.36
C THR A 18 -2.52 -7.87 -4.72
N LEU A 19 -2.56 -8.66 -5.78
CA LEU A 19 -2.59 -8.16 -7.15
C LEU A 19 -4.02 -8.09 -7.66
N GLY A 20 -4.30 -7.09 -8.51
CA GLY A 20 -5.55 -6.97 -9.24
C GLY A 20 -5.37 -7.16 -10.75
N ALA A 21 -6.39 -7.72 -11.40
CA ALA A 21 -6.52 -7.72 -12.85
C ALA A 21 -7.97 -7.43 -13.25
N ILE A 22 -8.17 -6.39 -14.03
CA ILE A 22 -9.47 -5.94 -14.52
C ILE A 22 -9.45 -6.12 -16.03
N SER A 23 -10.29 -7.02 -16.51
CA SER A 23 -10.39 -7.33 -17.95
C SER A 23 -11.38 -6.38 -18.60
N ARG A 24 -10.93 -5.70 -19.65
CA ARG A 24 -11.72 -4.77 -20.48
C ARG A 24 -11.57 -5.15 -21.95
N GLU A 25 -12.41 -4.62 -22.82
CA GLU A 25 -12.33 -4.89 -24.27
C GLU A 25 -10.99 -4.49 -24.88
N HIS A 26 -10.41 -3.37 -24.44
CA HIS A 26 -9.12 -2.90 -24.93
C HIS A 26 -7.92 -3.65 -24.35
N GLY A 27 -8.09 -4.37 -23.21
CA GLY A 27 -7.01 -5.11 -22.57
C GLY A 27 -7.17 -5.24 -21.07
N LEU A 28 -6.05 -5.32 -20.36
CA LEU A 28 -6.00 -5.52 -18.92
C LEU A 28 -5.51 -4.27 -18.20
N ILE A 29 -6.23 -3.86 -17.17
CA ILE A 29 -5.76 -2.92 -16.17
C ILE A 29 -5.33 -3.75 -14.96
N LEU A 30 -4.05 -3.66 -14.62
CA LEU A 30 -3.42 -4.42 -13.56
C LEU A 30 -3.20 -3.51 -12.35
N VAL A 31 -3.39 -4.04 -11.16
CA VAL A 31 -3.12 -3.33 -9.89
C VAL A 31 -1.96 -4.01 -9.20
N ASP A 32 -0.88 -3.27 -9.02
CA ASP A 32 0.39 -3.68 -8.42
C ASP A 32 1.11 -4.85 -9.11
N SER A 33 2.32 -5.17 -8.65
CA SER A 33 3.16 -6.24 -9.19
C SER A 33 3.90 -6.98 -8.08
N PRO A 34 4.18 -8.29 -8.23
CA PRO A 34 5.02 -9.01 -7.28
C PRO A 34 6.44 -8.43 -7.29
N PHE A 35 7.16 -8.49 -6.16
CA PHE A 35 8.53 -7.99 -6.08
C PHE A 35 9.57 -8.98 -6.65
N ARG A 36 9.28 -10.30 -6.68
CA ARG A 36 10.19 -11.30 -7.22
C ARG A 36 10.01 -11.47 -8.73
N GLN A 37 11.11 -11.58 -9.47
CA GLN A 37 11.05 -11.74 -10.92
C GLN A 37 10.33 -13.01 -11.37
N ASP A 38 10.52 -14.14 -10.65
CA ASP A 38 9.86 -15.40 -10.99
C ASP A 38 8.35 -15.32 -10.75
N ASP A 39 7.94 -14.66 -9.68
CA ASP A 39 6.52 -14.40 -9.40
C ASP A 39 5.91 -13.48 -10.47
N THR A 40 6.65 -12.45 -10.91
CA THR A 40 6.20 -11.57 -12.00
C THR A 40 6.01 -12.35 -13.31
N ARG A 41 6.91 -13.29 -13.64
CA ARG A 41 6.74 -14.17 -14.81
C ARG A 41 5.51 -15.06 -14.67
N SER A 42 5.33 -15.67 -13.51
CA SER A 42 4.17 -16.51 -13.21
C SER A 42 2.87 -15.74 -13.30
N TRP A 43 2.85 -14.51 -12.73
CA TRP A 43 1.71 -13.62 -12.82
C TRP A 43 1.37 -13.25 -14.27
N ARG A 44 2.37 -12.82 -15.06
CA ARG A 44 2.17 -12.53 -16.49
C ARG A 44 1.63 -13.72 -17.27
N ALA A 45 2.10 -14.94 -16.96
CA ALA A 45 1.60 -16.15 -17.59
C ALA A 45 0.14 -16.42 -17.27
N SER A 46 -0.29 -16.21 -16.01
CA SER A 46 -1.69 -16.40 -15.61
C SER A 46 -2.65 -15.42 -16.30
N LEU A 47 -2.17 -14.21 -16.62
CA LEU A 47 -2.96 -13.18 -17.32
C LEU A 47 -3.23 -13.50 -18.79
N LEU A 48 -2.51 -14.43 -19.41
CA LEU A 48 -2.73 -14.82 -20.81
C LEU A 48 -4.10 -15.50 -21.03
N ASN A 49 -4.66 -16.07 -19.98
CA ASN A 49 -5.95 -16.76 -20.03
C ASN A 49 -7.14 -15.79 -19.85
N LEU A 50 -6.89 -14.53 -19.53
CA LEU A 50 -7.94 -13.53 -19.39
C LEU A 50 -8.29 -12.98 -20.78
N SER A 51 -9.61 -12.91 -21.05
CA SER A 51 -10.14 -12.31 -22.27
C SER A 51 -9.90 -10.79 -22.27
N GLY A 52 -9.81 -10.21 -23.45
CA GLY A 52 -9.66 -8.78 -23.64
C GLY A 52 -8.67 -8.47 -24.77
N GLY A 53 -8.42 -7.20 -25.00
CA GLY A 53 -7.43 -6.73 -25.97
C GLY A 53 -5.99 -6.97 -25.51
N VAL A 54 -5.05 -6.55 -26.35
CA VAL A 54 -3.60 -6.75 -26.13
C VAL A 54 -2.96 -5.68 -25.24
N ALA A 55 -3.64 -4.54 -25.06
CA ALA A 55 -3.09 -3.44 -24.26
C ALA A 55 -3.05 -3.80 -22.77
N ARG A 56 -2.05 -3.27 -22.06
CA ARG A 56 -1.89 -3.46 -20.63
C ARG A 56 -1.41 -2.18 -19.97
N ILE A 57 -2.08 -1.81 -18.88
CA ILE A 57 -1.64 -0.74 -17.97
C ILE A 57 -1.47 -1.36 -16.58
N LEU A 58 -0.34 -1.05 -15.94
CA LEU A 58 -0.09 -1.35 -14.54
C LEU A 58 -0.32 -0.09 -13.72
N VAL A 59 -1.27 -0.12 -12.82
CA VAL A 59 -1.52 0.92 -11.82
C VAL A 59 -0.74 0.54 -10.56
N GLN A 60 0.21 1.38 -10.16
CA GLN A 60 0.90 1.24 -8.87
C GLN A 60 0.16 2.04 -7.82
N MET A 61 -0.32 1.35 -6.78
CA MET A 61 -1.12 1.96 -5.70
C MET A 61 -0.34 2.95 -4.85
N ASP A 62 0.98 2.75 -4.73
CA ASP A 62 1.94 3.61 -4.04
C ASP A 62 3.37 3.24 -4.47
N ALA A 63 4.37 3.77 -3.77
CA ALA A 63 5.78 3.46 -4.03
C ALA A 63 6.34 2.34 -3.14
N HIS A 64 5.52 1.60 -2.39
CA HIS A 64 6.01 0.55 -1.50
C HIS A 64 6.75 -0.56 -2.27
N ILE A 65 7.89 -1.00 -1.72
CA ILE A 65 8.81 -1.90 -2.43
C ILE A 65 8.16 -3.25 -2.74
N ASP A 66 7.40 -3.83 -1.82
CA ASP A 66 6.74 -5.13 -1.98
C ASP A 66 5.80 -5.20 -3.19
N ARG A 67 5.25 -4.07 -3.65
CA ARG A 67 4.27 -4.01 -4.75
C ARG A 67 4.78 -3.33 -6.01
N SER A 68 5.93 -2.69 -5.94
CA SER A 68 6.45 -1.86 -7.04
C SER A 68 7.73 -2.39 -7.68
N MET A 69 8.50 -3.24 -6.96
CA MET A 69 9.81 -3.72 -7.41
C MET A 69 9.74 -4.49 -8.72
N GLY A 70 8.71 -5.30 -8.94
CA GLY A 70 8.53 -6.09 -10.17
C GLY A 70 7.92 -5.32 -11.34
N ALA A 71 7.52 -4.08 -11.15
CA ALA A 71 6.75 -3.31 -12.16
C ALA A 71 7.44 -3.25 -13.53
N LYS A 72 8.76 -3.06 -13.57
CA LYS A 72 9.53 -3.05 -14.82
C LYS A 72 9.43 -4.37 -15.59
N ALA A 73 9.38 -5.50 -14.88
CA ALA A 73 9.28 -6.83 -15.48
C ALA A 73 7.86 -7.17 -15.97
N MET A 74 6.87 -6.35 -15.66
CA MET A 74 5.52 -6.47 -16.24
C MET A 74 5.49 -6.07 -17.73
N GLU A 75 6.48 -5.32 -18.22
CA GLU A 75 6.64 -4.94 -19.63
C GLU A 75 5.40 -4.26 -20.22
N CYS A 76 4.82 -3.34 -19.47
CA CYS A 76 3.65 -2.57 -19.87
C CYS A 76 3.74 -1.11 -19.41
N THR A 77 2.78 -0.29 -19.80
CA THR A 77 2.67 1.09 -19.33
C THR A 77 2.40 1.13 -17.84
N ILE A 78 3.22 1.87 -17.09
CA ILE A 78 3.10 2.05 -15.64
C ILE A 78 2.47 3.41 -15.36
N LEU A 79 1.47 3.43 -14.51
CA LEU A 79 0.73 4.60 -14.06
C LEU A 79 0.78 4.68 -12.53
N SER A 80 1.02 5.87 -11.98
CA SER A 80 0.97 6.12 -10.54
C SER A 80 0.61 7.57 -10.22
N HIS A 81 0.45 7.87 -8.93
CA HIS A 81 0.42 9.25 -8.47
C HIS A 81 1.79 9.93 -8.62
N VAL A 82 1.82 11.25 -8.81
CA VAL A 82 3.05 12.02 -9.00
C VAL A 82 3.98 11.90 -7.80
N GLU A 83 3.48 11.88 -6.57
CA GLU A 83 4.30 11.72 -5.36
C GLU A 83 4.97 10.34 -5.30
N ALA A 84 4.28 9.27 -5.69
CA ALA A 84 4.90 7.95 -5.82
C ALA A 84 6.04 7.98 -6.86
N ALA A 85 5.84 8.67 -7.98
CA ALA A 85 6.89 8.84 -9.00
C ALA A 85 8.11 9.60 -8.44
N ASN A 86 7.89 10.64 -7.63
CA ASN A 86 8.96 11.37 -6.93
C ASN A 86 9.77 10.46 -6.00
N VAL A 87 9.11 9.57 -5.27
CA VAL A 87 9.79 8.56 -4.43
C VAL A 87 10.69 7.67 -5.29
N PHE A 88 10.23 7.17 -6.44
CA PHE A 88 11.04 6.35 -7.34
C PHE A 88 12.26 7.09 -7.90
N GLN A 89 12.13 8.37 -8.23
CA GLN A 89 13.24 9.18 -8.74
C GLN A 89 14.33 9.39 -7.70
N ASN A 90 13.97 9.49 -6.43
CA ASN A 90 14.90 9.73 -5.33
C ASN A 90 15.49 8.43 -4.73
N ARG A 91 14.99 7.27 -5.11
CA ARG A 91 15.52 5.97 -4.64
C ARG A 91 16.88 5.64 -5.27
N PRO A 92 17.76 4.93 -4.53
CA PRO A 92 18.95 4.33 -5.11
C PRO A 92 18.60 3.45 -6.31
N ALA A 93 19.46 3.45 -7.34
CA ALA A 93 19.22 2.74 -8.59
C ALA A 93 19.03 1.22 -8.44
N SER A 94 19.45 0.64 -7.32
CA SER A 94 19.28 -0.78 -7.04
C SER A 94 18.89 -1.02 -5.58
N ILE A 95 18.20 -2.14 -5.34
CA ILE A 95 17.77 -2.55 -4.00
C ILE A 95 18.93 -2.82 -3.04
N LYS A 96 20.12 -3.17 -3.55
CA LYS A 96 21.32 -3.39 -2.72
C LYS A 96 21.71 -2.19 -1.85
N ALA A 97 21.37 -0.99 -2.28
CA ALA A 97 21.63 0.22 -1.53
C ALA A 97 20.57 0.52 -0.46
N GLN A 98 19.50 -0.27 -0.39
CA GLN A 98 18.50 -0.20 0.67
C GLN A 98 19.04 -0.96 1.89
N THR A 99 19.26 -0.26 2.98
CA THR A 99 19.79 -0.83 4.24
C THR A 99 18.75 -0.79 5.36
N VAL A 100 17.50 -0.54 5.02
CA VAL A 100 16.42 -0.37 5.99
C VAL A 100 15.88 -1.73 6.39
N ASP A 101 15.73 -1.94 7.67
CA ASP A 101 15.09 -3.09 8.29
C ASP A 101 13.71 -2.68 8.82
N ALA A 102 12.80 -2.49 7.88
CA ALA A 102 11.46 -1.94 8.12
C ALA A 102 10.41 -3.01 8.40
N GLY A 103 10.76 -4.29 8.38
CA GLY A 103 9.82 -5.40 8.50
C GLY A 103 8.96 -5.59 7.26
N ALA A 104 9.49 -5.29 6.07
CA ALA A 104 8.84 -5.54 4.80
C ALA A 104 9.09 -6.98 4.32
N GLU A 105 8.17 -7.54 3.52
CA GLU A 105 8.29 -8.93 3.05
C GLU A 105 9.54 -9.14 2.17
N TRP A 106 9.88 -8.19 1.32
CA TRP A 106 11.03 -8.28 0.42
C TRP A 106 12.38 -8.45 1.17
N GLU A 107 12.48 -7.97 2.41
CA GLU A 107 13.71 -8.04 3.23
C GLU A 107 14.11 -9.48 3.57
N ASN A 108 13.14 -10.40 3.57
CA ASN A 108 13.36 -11.82 3.82
C ASN A 108 13.90 -12.60 2.61
N TYR A 109 14.09 -11.93 1.45
CA TYR A 109 14.45 -12.58 0.21
C TYR A 109 15.81 -12.15 -0.30
N ASN A 110 16.62 -13.14 -0.69
CA ASN A 110 17.92 -12.94 -1.32
C ASN A 110 17.78 -12.78 -2.84
N GLY A 111 18.82 -12.22 -3.48
CA GLY A 111 18.90 -12.17 -4.94
C GLY A 111 18.17 -11.00 -5.60
N LEU A 112 17.57 -10.11 -4.84
CA LEU A 112 16.84 -8.95 -5.35
C LEU A 112 17.73 -7.80 -5.84
N GLY A 113 19.02 -7.84 -5.53
CA GLY A 113 19.94 -6.71 -5.73
C GLY A 113 20.17 -6.28 -7.19
N SER A 114 19.81 -7.09 -8.19
CA SER A 114 19.92 -6.75 -9.62
C SER A 114 18.65 -6.12 -10.19
N ILE A 115 17.56 -6.09 -9.42
CA ILE A 115 16.27 -5.55 -9.87
C ILE A 115 16.38 -4.04 -10.05
N ARG A 116 15.80 -3.54 -11.13
CA ARG A 116 15.69 -2.11 -11.46
C ARG A 116 14.25 -1.67 -11.31
N TRP A 117 14.04 -0.50 -10.75
CA TRP A 117 12.72 0.10 -10.62
C TRP A 117 12.03 0.31 -11.97
N GLY A 118 10.74 0.07 -12.01
CA GLY A 118 9.88 0.51 -13.09
C GLY A 118 9.37 1.92 -12.77
N THR A 119 9.94 2.93 -13.42
CA THR A 119 9.46 4.31 -13.26
C THR A 119 8.12 4.48 -13.97
N PRO A 120 7.17 5.22 -13.39
CA PRO A 120 5.90 5.50 -14.04
C PRO A 120 6.06 6.22 -15.37
N HIS A 121 5.25 5.84 -16.35
CA HIS A 121 5.17 6.48 -17.68
C HIS A 121 4.09 7.56 -17.71
N ILE A 122 3.06 7.40 -16.88
CA ILE A 122 1.93 8.32 -16.75
C ILE A 122 1.76 8.64 -15.28
N THR A 123 1.59 9.92 -14.94
CA THR A 123 1.32 10.37 -13.58
C THR A 123 0.11 11.29 -13.52
N PHE A 124 -0.56 11.32 -12.38
CA PHE A 124 -1.64 12.26 -12.06
C PHE A 124 -1.45 12.81 -10.64
N SER A 125 -2.16 13.89 -10.29
CA SER A 125 -1.95 14.61 -9.01
C SER A 125 -3.16 14.65 -8.08
N ASP A 126 -4.37 14.34 -8.58
CA ASP A 126 -5.59 14.38 -7.78
C ASP A 126 -6.46 13.15 -8.06
N HIS A 127 -7.02 13.10 -9.24
CA HIS A 127 -7.76 11.95 -9.71
C HIS A 127 -7.57 11.75 -11.23
N MET A 128 -7.87 10.54 -11.70
CA MET A 128 -7.86 10.19 -13.11
C MET A 128 -8.96 9.18 -13.41
N PHE A 129 -9.57 9.28 -14.57
CA PHE A 129 -10.50 8.28 -15.11
C PHE A 129 -9.85 7.53 -16.26
N LEU A 130 -9.88 6.20 -16.21
CA LEU A 130 -9.47 5.32 -17.31
C LEU A 130 -10.71 4.87 -18.08
N HIS A 131 -10.88 5.41 -19.29
CA HIS A 131 -12.01 5.10 -20.17
C HIS A 131 -11.61 4.01 -21.17
N TRP A 132 -11.49 2.77 -20.69
CA TRP A 132 -11.15 1.61 -21.52
C TRP A 132 -12.36 0.78 -21.93
N ASP A 133 -13.53 1.15 -21.44
CA ASP A 133 -14.82 0.51 -21.64
C ASP A 133 -15.92 1.54 -21.34
N GLU A 134 -17.18 1.16 -21.42
CA GLU A 134 -18.31 2.03 -21.08
C GLU A 134 -18.25 2.51 -19.63
N SER A 135 -17.72 1.65 -18.72
CA SER A 135 -17.58 1.94 -17.29
C SER A 135 -16.18 2.43 -16.96
N PRO A 136 -15.99 3.72 -16.66
CA PRO A 136 -14.69 4.27 -16.31
C PRO A 136 -14.23 3.78 -14.95
N ILE A 137 -12.92 3.50 -14.83
CA ILE A 137 -12.26 3.22 -13.57
C ILE A 137 -11.70 4.54 -13.04
N LYS A 138 -11.99 4.85 -11.79
CA LYS A 138 -11.49 6.05 -11.11
C LYS A 138 -10.24 5.71 -10.30
N LEU A 139 -9.17 6.45 -10.53
CA LEU A 139 -7.98 6.48 -9.69
C LEU A 139 -8.04 7.75 -8.86
N GLU A 140 -7.90 7.65 -7.55
CA GLU A 140 -8.07 8.79 -6.65
C GLU A 140 -6.93 8.87 -5.64
N TYR A 141 -6.31 10.05 -5.52
CA TYR A 141 -5.29 10.30 -4.52
C TYR A 141 -5.88 10.20 -3.11
N ARG A 142 -5.34 9.33 -2.30
CA ARG A 142 -5.76 9.07 -0.92
C ARG A 142 -4.55 9.02 0.00
N PRO A 143 -3.98 10.20 0.32
CA PRO A 143 -2.82 10.27 1.21
C PRO A 143 -3.15 9.78 2.62
N GLY A 144 -2.13 9.51 3.39
CA GLY A 144 -2.26 9.12 4.79
C GLY A 144 -1.52 7.84 5.14
N ILE A 145 -1.40 6.90 4.19
CA ILE A 145 -0.62 5.66 4.38
C ILE A 145 0.84 5.91 4.03
N ALA A 146 1.06 6.46 2.85
CA ALA A 146 2.36 6.84 2.31
C ALA A 146 2.17 7.92 1.23
N ASP A 147 3.28 8.57 0.84
CA ASP A 147 3.27 9.51 -0.28
C ASP A 147 2.83 8.83 -1.57
N GLY A 148 1.88 9.46 -2.25
CA GLY A 148 1.37 8.97 -3.53
C GLY A 148 0.43 7.77 -3.44
N SER A 149 -0.09 7.44 -2.25
CA SER A 149 -1.11 6.40 -2.09
C SER A 149 -2.41 6.77 -2.81
N ILE A 150 -2.97 5.80 -3.53
CA ILE A 150 -4.21 5.97 -4.29
C ILE A 150 -5.21 4.84 -3.97
N TRP A 151 -6.46 5.10 -4.27
CA TRP A 151 -7.49 4.07 -4.40
C TRP A 151 -7.86 3.87 -5.86
N VAL A 152 -8.23 2.62 -6.22
CA VAL A 152 -8.74 2.28 -7.55
C VAL A 152 -10.19 1.85 -7.39
N ASP A 153 -11.09 2.69 -7.88
CA ASP A 153 -12.54 2.54 -7.73
C ASP A 153 -13.18 2.09 -9.05
N LEU A 154 -13.94 1.02 -8.99
CA LEU A 154 -14.75 0.47 -10.07
C LEU A 154 -16.23 0.59 -9.67
N PRO A 155 -16.87 1.75 -9.93
CA PRO A 155 -18.22 2.03 -9.41
C PRO A 155 -19.30 1.05 -9.90
N GLU A 156 -19.23 0.63 -11.16
CA GLU A 156 -20.23 -0.29 -11.75
C GLU A 156 -20.11 -1.70 -11.15
N GLU A 157 -18.89 -2.18 -10.95
CA GLU A 157 -18.62 -3.48 -10.34
C GLU A 157 -18.72 -3.45 -8.82
N LYS A 158 -18.78 -2.26 -8.22
CA LYS A 158 -18.71 -2.04 -6.78
C LYS A 158 -17.48 -2.70 -6.15
N VAL A 159 -16.32 -2.45 -6.72
CA VAL A 159 -15.02 -2.92 -6.22
C VAL A 159 -14.12 -1.74 -5.94
N LEU A 160 -13.49 -1.73 -4.78
CA LEU A 160 -12.54 -0.70 -4.38
C LEU A 160 -11.23 -1.33 -3.91
N PHE A 161 -10.14 -1.10 -4.65
CA PHE A 161 -8.79 -1.44 -4.20
C PHE A 161 -8.27 -0.31 -3.31
N LEU A 162 -7.91 -0.67 -2.08
CA LEU A 162 -7.55 0.27 -1.01
C LEU A 162 -6.03 0.41 -0.78
N GLY A 163 -5.21 -0.42 -1.46
CA GLY A 163 -3.79 -0.52 -1.12
C GLY A 163 -3.59 -0.96 0.33
N ASP A 164 -2.63 -0.35 1.01
CA ASP A 164 -2.33 -0.67 2.42
C ASP A 164 -3.22 0.08 3.42
N ALA A 165 -4.32 0.73 2.96
CA ALA A 165 -5.22 1.46 3.86
C ALA A 165 -5.86 0.56 4.91
N VAL A 166 -6.14 -0.69 4.56
CA VAL A 166 -6.66 -1.69 5.49
C VAL A 166 -5.79 -2.94 5.42
N VAL A 167 -5.21 -3.30 6.55
CA VAL A 167 -4.45 -4.54 6.74
C VAL A 167 -4.99 -5.25 7.98
N SER A 168 -5.50 -6.47 7.80
CA SER A 168 -6.20 -7.21 8.86
C SER A 168 -5.39 -8.36 9.46
N LYS A 169 -4.32 -8.80 8.76
CA LYS A 169 -3.50 -9.95 9.15
C LYS A 169 -2.04 -9.58 9.42
N GLN A 170 -1.76 -8.31 9.48
CA GLN A 170 -0.41 -7.78 9.70
C GLN A 170 -0.43 -6.38 10.30
N SER A 171 0.72 -5.94 10.83
CA SER A 171 0.87 -4.57 11.32
C SER A 171 0.95 -3.58 10.16
N PRO A 172 0.37 -2.39 10.31
CA PRO A 172 0.45 -1.34 9.30
C PRO A 172 1.89 -0.79 9.15
N PHE A 173 2.20 -0.26 7.97
CA PHE A 173 3.39 0.56 7.74
C PHE A 173 3.09 2.00 8.18
N LEU A 174 3.90 2.54 9.09
CA LEU A 174 3.64 3.84 9.70
C LEU A 174 4.72 4.88 9.41
N SER A 175 5.87 4.49 8.85
CA SER A 175 7.05 5.36 8.71
C SER A 175 6.76 6.69 8.01
N ASP A 176 5.96 6.65 6.97
CA ASP A 176 5.62 7.81 6.13
C ASP A 176 4.13 8.20 6.27
N ALA A 177 3.46 7.69 7.31
CA ALA A 177 2.03 7.89 7.49
C ALA A 177 1.68 9.32 7.96
N ALA A 178 0.47 9.76 7.57
CA ALA A 178 -0.23 10.91 8.13
C ALA A 178 -1.53 10.40 8.78
N LEU A 179 -1.44 9.91 10.02
CA LEU A 179 -2.51 9.18 10.70
C LEU A 179 -3.87 9.91 10.69
N PRO A 180 -3.96 11.23 10.93
CA PRO A 180 -5.25 11.92 10.89
C PRO A 180 -5.95 11.82 9.53
N LEU A 181 -5.22 11.98 8.42
CA LEU A 181 -5.75 11.85 7.06
C LEU A 181 -6.15 10.41 6.74
N TRP A 182 -5.32 9.45 7.16
CA TRP A 182 -5.63 8.04 6.97
C TRP A 182 -6.94 7.65 7.65
N ILE A 183 -7.08 8.01 8.94
CA ILE A 183 -8.31 7.77 9.71
C ILE A 183 -9.53 8.44 9.06
N GLU A 184 -9.39 9.68 8.56
CA GLU A 184 -10.46 10.41 7.88
C GLU A 184 -10.93 9.66 6.63
N HIS A 185 -10.00 9.22 5.77
CA HIS A 185 -10.33 8.47 4.55
C HIS A 185 -11.02 7.15 4.86
N LEU A 186 -10.54 6.40 5.87
CA LEU A 186 -11.18 5.15 6.29
C LEU A 186 -12.60 5.37 6.82
N LYS A 187 -12.84 6.43 7.60
CA LYS A 187 -14.20 6.79 8.06
C LYS A 187 -15.14 7.07 6.89
N GLY A 188 -14.64 7.59 5.78
CA GLY A 188 -15.41 7.79 4.56
C GLY A 188 -16.00 6.51 3.96
N LEU A 189 -15.40 5.33 4.21
CA LEU A 189 -15.90 4.03 3.72
C LEU A 189 -17.21 3.58 4.36
N PHE A 190 -17.61 4.19 5.48
CA PHE A 190 -18.91 3.93 6.11
C PHE A 190 -20.06 4.71 5.47
N ALA A 191 -19.78 5.57 4.49
CA ALA A 191 -20.81 6.22 3.70
C ALA A 191 -21.67 5.19 2.97
N LYS A 192 -22.96 5.52 2.74
CA LYS A 192 -23.93 4.62 2.13
C LYS A 192 -23.47 4.03 0.79
N ASP A 193 -22.70 4.80 0.04
CA ASP A 193 -22.25 4.42 -1.31
C ASP A 193 -21.30 3.21 -1.31
N TYR A 194 -20.54 2.98 -0.22
CA TYR A 194 -19.57 1.89 -0.12
C TYR A 194 -20.10 0.63 0.58
N GLN A 195 -21.33 0.61 1.10
CA GLN A 195 -21.84 -0.51 1.89
C GLN A 195 -21.94 -1.83 1.12
N GLU A 196 -22.07 -1.76 -0.20
CA GLU A 196 -22.20 -2.94 -1.08
C GLU A 196 -20.93 -3.22 -1.87
N TYR A 197 -19.83 -2.53 -1.57
CA TYR A 197 -18.57 -2.69 -2.28
C TYR A 197 -17.78 -3.90 -1.77
N PHE A 198 -17.11 -4.57 -2.70
CA PHE A 198 -16.00 -5.47 -2.38
C PHE A 198 -14.76 -4.62 -2.12
N LEU A 199 -14.26 -4.65 -0.90
CA LEU A 199 -13.06 -3.93 -0.49
C LEU A 199 -11.85 -4.85 -0.63
N VAL A 200 -10.84 -4.41 -1.36
CA VAL A 200 -9.61 -5.18 -1.62
C VAL A 200 -8.42 -4.50 -0.96
N SER A 201 -7.87 -5.16 0.05
CA SER A 201 -6.60 -4.77 0.67
C SER A 201 -5.43 -5.06 -0.25
N GLY A 202 -4.43 -4.21 -0.26
CA GLY A 202 -3.20 -4.41 -1.02
C GLY A 202 -2.35 -5.59 -0.53
N ARG A 203 -2.72 -6.26 0.59
CA ARG A 203 -1.95 -7.37 1.18
C ARG A 203 -2.78 -8.57 1.59
N ASP A 204 -4.03 -8.37 2.01
CA ASP A 204 -4.82 -9.42 2.68
C ASP A 204 -5.98 -9.95 1.82
N GLY A 205 -6.08 -9.51 0.56
CA GLY A 205 -7.17 -9.84 -0.34
C GLY A 205 -8.44 -9.09 0.03
N LEU A 206 -9.58 -9.79 0.00
CA LEU A 206 -10.86 -9.19 0.41
C LEU A 206 -10.85 -8.89 1.91
N VAL A 207 -11.33 -7.69 2.25
CA VAL A 207 -11.53 -7.22 3.62
C VAL A 207 -12.95 -6.72 3.80
N THR A 208 -13.39 -6.60 5.05
CA THR A 208 -14.74 -6.22 5.45
C THR A 208 -14.78 -4.81 6.06
N LEU A 209 -15.97 -4.24 6.22
CA LEU A 209 -16.14 -3.01 6.99
C LEU A 209 -15.78 -3.18 8.48
N GLU A 210 -15.84 -4.40 9.01
CA GLU A 210 -15.33 -4.69 10.35
C GLU A 210 -13.80 -4.59 10.40
N ASP A 211 -13.08 -5.08 9.38
CA ASP A 211 -11.62 -4.88 9.27
C ASP A 211 -11.27 -3.39 9.17
N VAL A 212 -12.06 -2.60 8.43
CA VAL A 212 -11.91 -1.14 8.36
C VAL A 212 -12.08 -0.50 9.74
N HIS A 213 -13.10 -0.91 10.50
CA HIS A 213 -13.35 -0.41 11.85
C HIS A 213 -12.18 -0.73 12.79
N ASN A 214 -11.74 -1.98 12.80
CA ASN A 214 -10.59 -2.41 13.60
C ASN A 214 -9.30 -1.66 13.24
N GLN A 215 -9.09 -1.38 11.95
CA GLN A 215 -7.97 -0.56 11.49
C GLN A 215 -8.06 0.88 12.02
N ILE A 216 -9.24 1.50 11.99
CA ILE A 216 -9.46 2.84 12.53
C ILE A 216 -9.15 2.86 14.04
N ASP A 217 -9.68 1.91 14.80
CA ASP A 217 -9.48 1.85 16.24
C ASP A 217 -7.99 1.70 16.61
N LEU A 218 -7.26 0.87 15.84
CA LEU A 218 -5.82 0.73 16.01
C LEU A 218 -5.08 2.05 15.71
N LEU A 219 -5.41 2.71 14.61
CA LEU A 219 -4.73 3.95 14.21
C LEU A 219 -5.03 5.11 15.17
N VAL A 220 -6.26 5.19 15.69
CA VAL A 220 -6.65 6.16 16.73
C VAL A 220 -5.85 5.92 18.01
N ASP A 221 -5.78 4.68 18.48
CA ASP A 221 -5.00 4.33 19.68
C ASP A 221 -3.51 4.65 19.52
N ILE A 222 -2.94 4.35 18.34
CA ILE A 222 -1.56 4.71 18.02
C ILE A 222 -1.37 6.22 18.06
N HIS A 223 -2.25 6.96 17.40
CA HIS A 223 -2.17 8.42 17.31
C HIS A 223 -2.23 9.08 18.69
N GLU A 224 -3.19 8.68 19.54
CA GLU A 224 -3.35 9.20 20.90
C GLU A 224 -2.12 8.91 21.77
N LYS A 225 -1.59 7.68 21.76
CA LYS A 225 -0.40 7.31 22.53
C LYS A 225 0.86 8.05 22.06
N ILE A 226 1.04 8.19 20.77
CA ILE A 226 2.17 8.92 20.20
C ILE A 226 2.08 10.40 20.56
N GLN A 227 0.87 10.99 20.51
CA GLN A 227 0.68 12.38 20.90
C GLN A 227 0.98 12.59 22.38
N GLU A 228 0.52 11.70 23.27
CA GLU A 228 0.84 11.75 24.70
C GLU A 228 2.36 11.69 24.96
N LEU A 229 3.07 10.81 24.25
CA LEU A 229 4.54 10.73 24.35
C LEU A 229 5.21 12.01 23.86
N ALA A 230 4.70 12.61 22.77
CA ALA A 230 5.23 13.85 22.22
C ALA A 230 5.02 15.04 23.16
N ASP A 231 3.85 15.16 23.77
CA ASP A 231 3.54 16.21 24.74
C ASP A 231 4.44 16.14 25.99
N ASN A 232 4.90 14.92 26.33
CA ASN A 232 5.84 14.68 27.40
C ASN A 232 7.33 14.70 26.97
N ASN A 233 7.63 15.09 25.71
CA ASN A 233 8.98 15.08 25.13
C ASN A 233 9.70 13.73 25.30
N ALA A 234 9.00 12.63 25.10
CA ALA A 234 9.55 11.30 25.28
C ALA A 234 10.63 10.94 24.24
N THR A 235 11.47 9.98 24.61
CA THR A 235 12.53 9.46 23.72
C THR A 235 12.00 8.41 22.75
N LEU A 236 12.73 8.14 21.67
CA LEU A 236 12.42 7.03 20.72
C LEU A 236 12.35 5.67 21.43
N GLU A 237 13.16 5.45 22.48
CA GLU A 237 13.09 4.24 23.29
C GLU A 237 11.72 4.09 23.97
N SER A 238 11.14 5.21 24.41
CA SER A 238 9.80 5.20 25.03
C SER A 238 8.72 4.85 24.01
N VAL A 239 8.86 5.27 22.76
CA VAL A 239 7.97 4.89 21.65
C VAL A 239 8.00 3.38 21.41
N GLY A 240 9.19 2.77 21.43
CA GLY A 240 9.36 1.32 21.29
C GLY A 240 8.63 0.50 22.37
N LYS A 241 8.40 1.06 23.56
CA LYS A 241 7.66 0.39 24.65
C LYS A 241 6.17 0.20 24.37
N LEU A 242 5.61 0.89 23.37
CA LEU A 242 4.22 0.71 22.94
C LEU A 242 4.01 -0.61 22.17
N VAL A 243 5.05 -1.15 21.55
CA VAL A 243 4.96 -2.29 20.62
C VAL A 243 4.27 -3.52 21.22
N PRO A 244 4.63 -4.02 22.43
CA PRO A 244 4.02 -5.22 22.97
C PRO A 244 2.50 -5.10 23.19
N ASP A 245 2.01 -3.93 23.59
CA ASP A 245 0.59 -3.73 23.83
C ASP A 245 -0.19 -3.53 22.53
N LEU A 246 0.39 -2.88 21.54
CA LEU A 246 -0.21 -2.74 20.21
C LEU A 246 -0.24 -4.07 19.47
N MET A 247 0.81 -4.91 19.58
CA MET A 247 0.84 -6.25 19.00
C MET A 247 -0.28 -7.15 19.53
N LYS A 248 -0.69 -7.00 20.80
CA LYS A 248 -1.82 -7.76 21.37
C LYS A 248 -3.16 -7.43 20.71
N LYS A 249 -3.30 -6.24 20.12
CA LYS A 249 -4.51 -5.83 19.39
C LYS A 249 -4.57 -6.40 17.97
N LEU A 250 -3.45 -6.83 17.43
CA LEU A 250 -3.31 -7.42 16.09
C LEU A 250 -3.55 -8.95 16.16
N VAL A 251 -4.79 -9.34 16.42
CA VAL A 251 -5.16 -10.73 16.75
C VAL A 251 -5.06 -11.72 15.58
N ASN A 252 -5.02 -11.25 14.35
CA ASN A 252 -5.07 -12.09 13.13
C ASN A 252 -3.69 -12.36 12.52
N ILE A 253 -2.60 -11.93 13.15
CA ILE A 253 -1.24 -12.15 12.64
C ILE A 253 -0.89 -13.64 12.71
N PRO A 254 -0.50 -14.29 11.60
CA PRO A 254 0.00 -15.66 11.64
C PRO A 254 1.26 -15.77 12.51
N ALA A 255 1.35 -16.81 13.34
CA ALA A 255 2.48 -16.97 14.27
C ALA A 255 3.86 -16.90 13.59
N LYS A 256 3.98 -17.44 12.39
CA LYS A 256 5.23 -17.41 11.57
C LYS A 256 5.63 -16.01 11.11
N GLN A 257 4.72 -15.04 11.16
CA GLN A 257 4.96 -13.66 10.74
C GLN A 257 5.05 -12.69 11.92
N TYR A 258 4.95 -13.20 13.15
CA TYR A 258 4.89 -12.36 14.34
C TYR A 258 6.12 -11.45 14.48
N GLU A 259 7.33 -11.99 14.38
CA GLU A 259 8.58 -11.22 14.48
C GLU A 259 8.69 -10.13 13.39
N LEU A 260 8.30 -10.46 12.16
CA LEU A 260 8.29 -9.49 11.05
C LEU A 260 7.34 -8.33 11.34
N ASN A 261 6.16 -8.64 11.85
CA ASN A 261 5.15 -7.64 12.18
C ASN A 261 5.52 -6.79 13.40
N GLU A 262 6.13 -7.40 14.43
CA GLU A 262 6.66 -6.68 15.58
C GLU A 262 7.75 -5.68 15.16
N LYS A 263 8.69 -6.12 14.32
CA LYS A 263 9.73 -5.28 13.74
C LYS A 263 9.14 -4.12 12.91
N ARG A 264 8.16 -4.42 12.03
CA ARG A 264 7.45 -3.42 11.22
C ARG A 264 6.80 -2.36 12.09
N LEU A 265 6.08 -2.77 13.11
CA LEU A 265 5.41 -1.86 14.03
C LEU A 265 6.43 -1.02 14.81
N SER A 266 7.49 -1.64 15.33
CA SER A 266 8.56 -0.94 16.05
C SER A 266 9.24 0.13 15.20
N TYR A 267 9.68 -0.26 14.01
CA TYR A 267 10.31 0.67 13.06
C TYR A 267 9.35 1.80 12.66
N GLY A 268 8.12 1.44 12.28
CA GLY A 268 7.12 2.39 11.82
C GLY A 268 6.77 3.44 12.88
N LEU A 269 6.55 3.03 14.13
CA LEU A 269 6.26 3.94 15.23
C LEU A 269 7.42 4.92 15.51
N GLN A 270 8.66 4.41 15.52
CA GLN A 270 9.83 5.24 15.77
C GLN A 270 10.06 6.27 14.65
N MET A 271 9.92 5.84 13.39
CA MET A 271 10.04 6.74 12.24
C MET A 271 8.92 7.78 12.20
N TYR A 272 7.68 7.36 12.44
CA TYR A 272 6.54 8.28 12.55
C TYR A 272 6.79 9.35 13.63
N TYR A 273 7.23 8.93 14.82
CA TYR A 273 7.53 9.86 15.90
C TYR A 273 8.67 10.82 15.55
N ALA A 274 9.75 10.29 14.96
CA ALA A 274 10.89 11.12 14.55
C ALA A 274 10.47 12.19 13.54
N HIS A 275 9.76 11.80 12.47
CA HIS A 275 9.34 12.72 11.41
C HIS A 275 8.37 13.81 11.89
N HIS A 276 7.43 13.45 12.75
CA HIS A 276 6.35 14.37 13.14
C HIS A 276 6.69 15.22 14.38
N PHE A 277 7.58 14.76 15.26
CA PHE A 277 7.79 15.40 16.56
C PHE A 277 9.27 15.74 16.87
N MET A 278 10.24 15.10 16.22
CA MET A 278 11.66 15.37 16.48
C MET A 278 12.31 16.23 15.39
N ASP A 279 11.95 16.04 14.12
CA ASP A 279 12.49 16.80 12.98
C ASP A 279 11.79 18.15 12.78
N LYS A 280 11.47 18.87 13.86
CA LYS A 280 11.02 20.27 13.73
C LYS A 280 12.22 21.11 13.29
N PRO A 281 12.20 21.76 12.12
CA PRO A 281 13.20 22.75 11.79
C PRO A 281 13.15 23.81 12.89
N THR A 282 14.24 23.98 13.62
CA THR A 282 14.42 25.12 14.50
C THR A 282 14.10 26.36 13.68
N LYS A 283 12.99 27.06 14.00
CA LYS A 283 12.75 28.41 13.49
C LYS A 283 14.01 29.22 13.87
N LYS A 284 14.90 29.37 12.90
CA LYS A 284 15.88 30.46 13.01
C LYS A 284 15.06 31.73 13.08
N GLU A 285 15.03 32.34 14.25
CA GLU A 285 14.61 33.72 14.42
C GLU A 285 15.36 34.55 13.39
N VAL A 286 14.65 35.02 12.40
CA VAL A 286 15.17 36.05 11.49
C VAL A 286 15.06 37.35 12.28
N ASN A 287 16.21 37.76 12.88
CA ASN A 287 16.40 39.09 13.35
C ASN A 287 16.69 40.04 12.18
#